data_3a35eaac7c69b2387b9cfd0ad5874849
#
_entry.id   3a35eaac7c69b2387b9cfd0ad5874849
#
_cell.length_a   1.000
_cell.length_b   1.000
_cell.length_c   1.000
_cell.angle_alpha   90.00
_cell.angle_beta   90.00
_cell.angle_gamma   90.00
#
_symmetry.space_group_name_H-M   'P 1'
#
loop_
_entity.id
_entity.type
_entity.pdbx_description
1 polymer ?
#
loop_
_entity_poly.entity_id
_entity_poly.type
_entity_poly.pdbx_seq_one_letter_code
_entity_poly.pdbx_strand_id
1 'polypeptide(L)'
;MEFSHLDASGMVCMVDVSGKPPARREATASGWIAMQPETILLLEREALPKGNVLAAAKIAGIQAAKQTAALIPLCHQLNLSWIDLWFDIRESRIDITATVRTRESTGVEMEALTAVSVAALTIYDMCKAVDKQMEIGGIMLEKKTGGKQQVATEYRPRTSILVMSDSISSGKGVDRSGALLREGFEAAGCILRDVAILPDEPSEIESQVDEWIRDGVELIVTSGGTGLGPRDLAIETLVPRFTRRLTGVEHALFQWGQGKLRTAMLSRLAAGVIGNTLVVCLPGSPGAALDAIEVLVPGIFHAFAMMKGEGH
;
A
#
# COMPACT_ATOMS: atom_id res chain seq x y z
N MET A 1 4.35 -7.42 -18.87
CA MET A 1 5.07 -7.00 -17.62
C MET A 1 5.51 -5.57 -17.83
N GLU A 2 4.97 -4.61 -17.07
CA GLU A 2 5.50 -3.25 -17.06
C GLU A 2 6.69 -3.18 -16.11
N PHE A 3 7.80 -2.65 -16.59
CA PHE A 3 9.01 -2.45 -15.78
C PHE A 3 8.92 -1.08 -15.10
N SER A 4 8.86 -1.05 -13.79
CA SER A 4 8.65 0.17 -13.00
C SER A 4 9.86 1.14 -12.98
N HIS A 5 11.00 0.75 -13.49
CA HIS A 5 12.24 1.55 -13.54
C HIS A 5 12.64 1.98 -14.96
N LEU A 6 11.69 1.98 -15.89
CA LEU A 6 11.88 2.51 -17.23
C LEU A 6 10.87 3.62 -17.49
N ASP A 7 11.32 4.71 -18.11
CA ASP A 7 10.44 5.75 -18.62
C ASP A 7 9.81 5.37 -19.97
N ALA A 8 8.95 6.23 -20.50
CA ALA A 8 8.26 6.02 -21.79
C ALA A 8 9.23 5.88 -22.98
N SER A 9 10.49 6.29 -22.84
CA SER A 9 11.55 6.17 -23.86
C SER A 9 12.41 4.91 -23.66
N GLY A 10 12.14 4.10 -22.62
CA GLY A 10 12.92 2.91 -22.27
C GLY A 10 14.22 3.23 -21.52
N MET A 11 14.40 4.45 -21.04
CA MET A 11 15.55 4.85 -20.24
C MET A 11 15.31 4.53 -18.76
N VAL A 12 16.40 4.19 -18.07
CA VAL A 12 16.38 3.88 -16.62
C VAL A 12 15.98 5.13 -15.84
N CYS A 13 14.96 5.01 -14.99
CA CYS A 13 14.50 6.08 -14.11
C CYS A 13 14.21 5.58 -12.70
N MET A 14 14.30 6.48 -11.73
CA MET A 14 13.84 6.22 -10.37
C MET A 14 12.31 6.29 -10.32
N VAL A 15 11.69 5.35 -9.60
CA VAL A 15 10.22 5.30 -9.47
C VAL A 15 9.75 6.53 -8.68
N ASP A 16 8.80 7.29 -9.23
CA ASP A 16 8.14 8.37 -8.48
C ASP A 16 7.24 7.79 -7.39
N VAL A 17 7.53 8.14 -6.16
CA VAL A 17 6.76 7.74 -4.96
C VAL A 17 6.07 8.92 -4.28
N SER A 18 6.12 10.13 -4.85
CA SER A 18 5.56 11.34 -4.26
C SER A 18 4.05 11.27 -4.04
N GLY A 19 3.34 10.53 -4.91
CA GLY A 19 1.89 10.29 -4.79
C GLY A 19 1.50 9.17 -3.82
N LYS A 20 2.46 8.46 -3.20
CA LYS A 20 2.16 7.36 -2.27
C LYS A 20 2.17 7.85 -0.82
N PRO A 21 1.13 7.56 -0.02
CA PRO A 21 1.13 7.94 1.39
C PRO A 21 2.23 7.19 2.15
N PRO A 22 2.86 7.85 3.15
CA PRO A 22 3.78 7.19 4.06
C PRO A 22 3.06 6.10 4.87
N ALA A 23 3.64 4.89 4.88
CA ALA A 23 3.13 3.75 5.63
C ALA A 23 4.25 3.10 6.44
N ARG A 24 3.90 2.42 7.55
CA ARG A 24 4.86 1.61 8.29
C ARG A 24 5.35 0.47 7.41
N ARG A 25 6.66 0.32 7.31
CA ARG A 25 7.31 -0.73 6.54
C ARG A 25 8.41 -1.36 7.34
N GLU A 26 8.58 -2.66 7.17
CA GLU A 26 9.63 -3.45 7.80
C GLU A 26 10.17 -4.45 6.79
N ALA A 27 11.47 -4.62 6.76
CA ALA A 27 12.13 -5.67 6.00
C ALA A 27 13.16 -6.37 6.88
N THR A 28 13.25 -7.68 6.72
CA THR A 28 14.26 -8.53 7.35
C THR A 28 15.02 -9.26 6.25
N ALA A 29 16.34 -9.14 6.28
CA ALA A 29 17.25 -9.87 5.41
C ALA A 29 18.17 -10.77 6.25
N SER A 30 18.65 -11.84 5.65
CA SER A 30 19.62 -12.76 6.23
C SER A 30 20.81 -12.98 5.30
N GLY A 31 21.85 -13.56 5.83
CA GLY A 31 23.04 -14.02 5.15
C GLY A 31 23.97 -14.71 6.12
N TRP A 32 25.08 -15.22 5.63
CA TRP A 32 26.06 -15.88 6.48
C TRP A 32 27.48 -15.65 5.99
N ILE A 33 28.44 -15.84 6.92
CA ILE A 33 29.86 -15.96 6.61
C ILE A 33 30.40 -17.26 7.22
N ALA A 34 30.91 -18.14 6.38
CA ALA A 34 31.59 -19.37 6.78
C ALA A 34 33.07 -19.11 7.05
N MET A 35 33.62 -19.78 8.04
CA MET A 35 35.03 -19.66 8.46
C MET A 35 35.48 -20.93 9.18
N GLN A 36 36.81 -21.06 9.39
CA GLN A 36 37.33 -22.21 10.12
C GLN A 36 36.87 -22.22 11.58
N PRO A 37 36.62 -23.40 12.20
CA PRO A 37 36.23 -23.51 13.61
C PRO A 37 37.20 -22.78 14.57
N GLU A 38 38.48 -22.82 14.26
CA GLU A 38 39.51 -22.12 15.04
C GLU A 38 39.32 -20.62 15.02
N THR A 39 38.86 -20.06 13.89
CA THR A 39 38.57 -18.64 13.75
C THR A 39 37.33 -18.24 14.59
N ILE A 40 36.31 -19.11 14.61
CA ILE A 40 35.15 -18.95 15.50
C ILE A 40 35.58 -18.89 16.98
N LEU A 41 36.42 -19.82 17.41
CA LEU A 41 36.92 -19.86 18.79
C LEU A 41 37.74 -18.60 19.17
N LEU A 42 38.53 -18.05 18.24
CA LEU A 42 39.25 -16.80 18.47
C LEU A 42 38.29 -15.61 18.57
N LEU A 43 37.23 -15.61 17.78
CA LEU A 43 36.19 -14.57 17.80
C LEU A 43 35.42 -14.60 19.12
N GLU A 44 34.98 -15.76 19.59
CA GLU A 44 34.25 -15.93 20.85
C GLU A 44 35.08 -15.52 22.08
N ARG A 45 36.39 -15.75 22.03
CA ARG A 45 37.34 -15.35 23.10
C ARG A 45 37.79 -13.91 23.01
N GLU A 46 37.25 -13.14 22.05
CA GLU A 46 37.72 -11.77 21.75
C GLU A 46 39.23 -11.65 21.56
N ALA A 47 39.87 -12.75 21.10
CA ALA A 47 41.31 -12.86 20.95
C ALA A 47 41.84 -12.40 19.56
N LEU A 48 40.97 -11.81 18.73
CA LEU A 48 41.36 -11.28 17.42
C LEU A 48 42.07 -9.94 17.53
N PRO A 49 43.12 -9.68 16.71
CA PRO A 49 43.93 -8.47 16.83
C PRO A 49 43.18 -7.15 16.64
N LYS A 50 42.03 -7.17 15.94
CA LYS A 50 41.23 -5.99 15.63
C LYS A 50 40.10 -5.72 16.64
N GLY A 51 40.04 -6.43 17.77
CA GLY A 51 39.04 -6.23 18.81
C GLY A 51 37.71 -6.94 18.55
N ASN A 52 36.60 -6.40 19.09
CA ASN A 52 35.28 -7.04 19.03
C ASN A 52 34.68 -6.96 17.62
N VAL A 53 34.75 -8.08 16.90
CA VAL A 53 34.35 -8.23 15.51
C VAL A 53 32.84 -8.02 15.32
N LEU A 54 32.03 -8.63 16.20
CA LEU A 54 30.57 -8.57 16.05
C LEU A 54 30.04 -7.16 16.35
N ALA A 55 30.61 -6.47 17.34
CA ALA A 55 30.25 -5.08 17.61
C ALA A 55 30.61 -4.16 16.42
N ALA A 56 31.78 -4.33 15.84
CA ALA A 56 32.19 -3.58 14.66
C ALA A 56 31.29 -3.87 13.45
N ALA A 57 30.97 -5.15 13.19
CA ALA A 57 30.06 -5.55 12.13
C ALA A 57 28.65 -5.00 12.31
N LYS A 58 28.12 -4.99 13.55
CA LYS A 58 26.83 -4.39 13.86
C LYS A 58 26.80 -2.91 13.54
N ILE A 59 27.80 -2.17 13.99
CA ILE A 59 27.91 -0.72 13.72
C ILE A 59 28.00 -0.47 12.21
N ALA A 60 28.86 -1.22 11.51
CA ALA A 60 29.04 -1.09 10.06
C ALA A 60 27.75 -1.41 9.29
N GLY A 61 27.02 -2.47 9.66
CA GLY A 61 25.73 -2.81 9.05
C GLY A 61 24.67 -1.73 9.27
N ILE A 62 24.57 -1.19 10.49
CA ILE A 62 23.66 -0.06 10.78
C ILE A 62 24.02 1.17 9.93
N GLN A 63 25.31 1.49 9.83
CA GLN A 63 25.77 2.63 9.03
C GLN A 63 25.49 2.41 7.54
N ALA A 64 25.69 1.20 7.04
CA ALA A 64 25.42 0.85 5.64
C ALA A 64 23.93 0.96 5.29
N ALA A 65 23.05 0.51 6.16
CA ALA A 65 21.60 0.71 5.97
C ALA A 65 21.25 2.19 5.81
N LYS A 66 21.84 3.08 6.62
CA LYS A 66 21.62 4.53 6.54
C LYS A 66 22.20 5.16 5.27
N GLN A 67 23.13 4.50 4.61
CA GLN A 67 23.81 4.99 3.40
C GLN A 67 23.37 4.24 2.13
N THR A 68 22.35 3.41 2.18
CA THR A 68 21.94 2.59 1.05
C THR A 68 21.70 3.39 -0.23
N ALA A 69 21.03 4.54 -0.13
CA ALA A 69 20.78 5.40 -1.29
C ALA A 69 22.08 5.99 -1.92
N ALA A 70 23.17 6.08 -1.16
CA ALA A 70 24.47 6.50 -1.69
C ALA A 70 25.22 5.34 -2.39
N LEU A 71 24.86 4.10 -2.09
CA LEU A 71 25.48 2.88 -2.64
C LEU A 71 24.73 2.32 -3.83
N ILE A 72 23.41 2.41 -3.82
CA ILE A 72 22.51 1.83 -4.82
C ILE A 72 21.81 2.96 -5.59
N PRO A 73 22.14 3.19 -6.87
CA PRO A 73 21.78 4.41 -7.61
C PRO A 73 20.30 4.74 -7.69
N LEU A 74 19.41 3.75 -7.75
CA LEU A 74 17.98 3.95 -7.90
C LEU A 74 17.19 3.84 -6.59
N CYS A 75 17.88 3.71 -5.44
CA CYS A 75 17.23 3.70 -4.14
C CYS A 75 16.89 5.12 -3.68
N HIS A 76 15.69 5.27 -3.11
CA HIS A 76 15.28 6.51 -2.46
C HIS A 76 16.05 6.70 -1.16
N GLN A 77 16.34 7.96 -0.81
CA GLN A 77 16.81 8.28 0.52
C GLN A 77 15.64 8.22 1.51
N LEU A 78 15.75 7.36 2.52
CA LEU A 78 14.69 7.09 3.47
C LEU A 78 15.10 7.47 4.91
N ASN A 79 14.12 7.96 5.69
CA ASN A 79 14.29 8.16 7.12
C ASN A 79 14.01 6.85 7.85
N LEU A 80 15.07 6.18 8.30
CA LEU A 80 14.96 4.90 8.99
C LEU A 80 14.62 5.12 10.47
N SER A 81 13.55 4.53 10.94
CA SER A 81 13.09 4.67 12.34
C SER A 81 13.75 3.66 13.28
N TRP A 82 14.21 2.52 12.75
CA TRP A 82 14.87 1.48 13.52
C TRP A 82 15.67 0.55 12.63
N ILE A 83 16.87 0.15 13.11
CA ILE A 83 17.76 -0.80 12.47
C ILE A 83 18.38 -1.66 13.57
N ASP A 84 18.35 -2.98 13.41
CA ASP A 84 19.09 -3.86 14.29
C ASP A 84 19.65 -5.06 13.53
N LEU A 85 20.77 -5.58 14.02
CA LEU A 85 21.43 -6.76 13.50
C LEU A 85 21.67 -7.76 14.64
N TRP A 86 21.47 -9.04 14.32
CA TRP A 86 21.75 -10.16 15.18
C TRP A 86 22.72 -11.11 14.50
N PHE A 87 23.57 -11.74 15.29
CA PHE A 87 24.57 -12.70 14.87
C PHE A 87 24.34 -13.99 15.66
N ASP A 88 24.21 -15.09 14.94
CA ASP A 88 24.11 -16.41 15.53
C ASP A 88 25.36 -17.21 15.14
N ILE A 89 26.19 -17.48 16.15
CA ILE A 89 27.49 -18.16 15.96
C ILE A 89 27.26 -19.66 15.91
N ARG A 90 27.68 -20.29 14.83
CA ARG A 90 27.70 -21.74 14.65
C ARG A 90 29.14 -22.25 14.68
N GLU A 91 29.31 -23.57 14.67
CA GLU A 91 30.63 -24.22 14.72
C GLU A 91 31.60 -23.71 13.62
N SER A 92 31.12 -23.46 12.41
CA SER A 92 31.92 -23.06 11.25
C SER A 92 31.36 -21.91 10.45
N ARG A 93 30.40 -21.15 10.99
CA ARG A 93 29.84 -19.97 10.33
C ARG A 93 29.12 -19.05 11.31
N ILE A 94 28.92 -17.82 10.90
CA ILE A 94 28.09 -16.83 11.59
C ILE A 94 26.90 -16.52 10.69
N ASP A 95 25.70 -16.78 11.19
CA ASP A 95 24.45 -16.37 10.55
C ASP A 95 24.16 -14.91 10.95
N ILE A 96 23.81 -14.08 9.99
CA ILE A 96 23.58 -12.64 10.15
C ILE A 96 22.13 -12.36 9.77
N THR A 97 21.41 -11.66 10.63
CA THR A 97 20.05 -11.20 10.35
C THR A 97 19.98 -9.70 10.59
N ALA A 98 19.41 -8.94 9.66
CA ALA A 98 19.17 -7.52 9.82
C ALA A 98 17.69 -7.21 9.62
N THR A 99 17.11 -6.39 10.51
CA THR A 99 15.76 -5.87 10.36
C THR A 99 15.79 -4.35 10.36
N VAL A 100 15.08 -3.76 9.38
CA VAL A 100 14.99 -2.32 9.19
C VAL A 100 13.53 -1.89 9.17
N ARG A 101 13.23 -0.76 9.81
CA ARG A 101 11.88 -0.17 9.87
C ARG A 101 11.89 1.29 9.43
N THR A 102 10.82 1.67 8.77
CA THR A 102 10.56 3.06 8.39
C THR A 102 9.07 3.38 8.37
N ARG A 103 8.74 4.67 8.22
CA ARG A 103 7.39 5.14 7.88
C ARG A 103 7.49 6.05 6.66
N GLU A 104 7.67 5.42 5.49
CA GLU A 104 7.93 6.10 4.23
C GLU A 104 7.08 5.54 3.09
N SER A 105 7.14 6.17 1.93
CA SER A 105 6.34 5.83 0.75
C SER A 105 6.87 4.61 -0.03
N THR A 106 8.09 4.12 0.27
CA THR A 106 8.68 2.92 -0.35
C THR A 106 9.23 1.94 0.68
N GLY A 107 9.55 0.71 0.27
CA GLY A 107 10.06 -0.34 1.13
C GLY A 107 11.52 -0.14 1.55
N VAL A 108 11.97 -0.90 2.54
CA VAL A 108 13.32 -0.88 3.12
C VAL A 108 14.08 -2.19 2.89
N GLU A 109 13.73 -2.89 1.83
CA GLU A 109 14.34 -4.17 1.47
C GLU A 109 15.84 -4.01 1.20
N MET A 110 16.20 -2.96 0.46
CA MET A 110 17.59 -2.70 0.09
C MET A 110 18.44 -2.29 1.30
N GLU A 111 17.87 -1.56 2.23
CA GLU A 111 18.53 -1.18 3.49
C GLU A 111 18.86 -2.41 4.33
N ALA A 112 17.94 -3.38 4.42
CA ALA A 112 18.17 -4.63 5.15
C ALA A 112 19.24 -5.50 4.46
N LEU A 113 19.17 -5.68 3.13
CA LEU A 113 20.16 -6.42 2.36
C LEU A 113 21.55 -5.79 2.44
N THR A 114 21.63 -4.46 2.33
CA THR A 114 22.91 -3.72 2.45
C THR A 114 23.50 -3.87 3.84
N ALA A 115 22.68 -3.83 4.90
CA ALA A 115 23.13 -4.04 6.27
C ALA A 115 23.81 -5.39 6.46
N VAL A 116 23.17 -6.49 6.00
CA VAL A 116 23.72 -7.83 6.07
C VAL A 116 25.02 -7.95 5.27
N SER A 117 25.03 -7.42 4.05
CA SER A 117 26.20 -7.49 3.16
C SER A 117 27.42 -6.82 3.77
N VAL A 118 27.27 -5.60 4.30
CA VAL A 118 28.38 -4.83 4.88
C VAL A 118 28.81 -5.41 6.24
N ALA A 119 27.89 -5.94 7.03
CA ALA A 119 28.24 -6.67 8.26
C ALA A 119 29.10 -7.89 7.94
N ALA A 120 28.74 -8.71 6.96
CA ALA A 120 29.52 -9.86 6.52
C ALA A 120 30.90 -9.47 6.01
N LEU A 121 30.99 -8.40 5.19
CA LEU A 121 32.27 -7.86 4.70
C LEU A 121 33.14 -7.34 5.84
N THR A 122 32.55 -6.76 6.87
CA THR A 122 33.30 -6.28 8.05
C THR A 122 33.87 -7.44 8.86
N ILE A 123 33.10 -8.51 9.07
CA ILE A 123 33.60 -9.74 9.71
C ILE A 123 34.77 -10.30 8.88
N TYR A 124 34.60 -10.39 7.56
CA TYR A 124 35.66 -10.85 6.65
C TYR A 124 36.94 -10.02 6.81
N ASP A 125 36.85 -8.68 6.72
CA ASP A 125 38.04 -7.83 6.85
C ASP A 125 38.74 -7.99 8.20
N MET A 126 37.98 -8.14 9.27
CA MET A 126 38.56 -8.27 10.61
C MET A 126 39.22 -9.63 10.84
N CYS A 127 38.73 -10.70 10.22
CA CYS A 127 39.23 -12.06 10.40
C CYS A 127 40.23 -12.52 9.34
N LYS A 128 40.36 -11.86 8.17
CA LYS A 128 41.18 -12.29 7.03
C LYS A 128 42.67 -12.47 7.34
N ALA A 129 43.19 -11.90 8.43
CA ALA A 129 44.56 -12.07 8.85
C ALA A 129 44.82 -13.49 9.39
N VAL A 130 43.81 -14.14 9.95
CA VAL A 130 43.90 -15.50 10.55
C VAL A 130 43.23 -16.57 9.68
N ASP A 131 42.22 -16.19 8.89
CA ASP A 131 41.50 -17.07 8.00
C ASP A 131 41.32 -16.44 6.61
N LYS A 132 41.87 -17.11 5.57
CA LYS A 132 41.78 -16.62 4.19
C LYS A 132 40.75 -17.38 3.35
N GLN A 133 40.11 -18.40 3.92
CA GLN A 133 39.17 -19.28 3.21
C GLN A 133 37.70 -18.95 3.53
N MET A 134 37.45 -17.84 4.17
CA MET A 134 36.08 -17.42 4.51
C MET A 134 35.22 -17.19 3.26
N GLU A 135 33.98 -17.58 3.34
CA GLU A 135 33.00 -17.45 2.28
C GLU A 135 31.77 -16.69 2.80
N ILE A 136 31.33 -15.67 2.05
CA ILE A 136 30.08 -14.93 2.32
C ILE A 136 29.00 -15.44 1.37
N GLY A 137 27.84 -15.82 1.91
CA GLY A 137 26.77 -16.35 1.10
C GLY A 137 25.38 -16.18 1.69
N GLY A 138 24.39 -16.70 0.95
CA GLY A 138 22.99 -16.75 1.38
C GLY A 138 22.34 -15.39 1.66
N ILE A 139 22.84 -14.30 1.05
CA ILE A 139 22.25 -12.97 1.26
C ILE A 139 20.90 -12.93 0.55
N MET A 140 19.82 -12.82 1.35
CA MET A 140 18.46 -12.86 0.84
C MET A 140 17.49 -12.06 1.70
N LEU A 141 16.39 -11.65 1.08
CA LEU A 141 15.27 -11.04 1.79
C LEU A 141 14.38 -12.16 2.36
N GLU A 142 14.27 -12.20 3.69
CA GLU A 142 13.43 -13.18 4.39
C GLU A 142 11.97 -12.77 4.43
N LYS A 143 11.74 -11.50 4.76
CA LYS A 143 10.40 -10.98 5.00
C LYS A 143 10.33 -9.50 4.71
N LYS A 144 9.19 -9.07 4.18
CA LYS A 144 8.81 -7.65 4.15
C LYS A 144 7.36 -7.47 4.58
N THR A 145 7.08 -6.37 5.25
CA THR A 145 5.73 -5.97 5.65
C THR A 145 5.51 -4.49 5.37
N GLY A 146 4.24 -4.12 5.17
CA GLY A 146 3.85 -2.76 4.82
C GLY A 146 3.82 -2.50 3.31
N GLY A 147 3.37 -1.33 2.92
CA GLY A 147 3.04 -0.98 1.55
C GLY A 147 1.60 -1.37 1.19
N LYS A 148 1.34 -1.63 -0.07
CA LYS A 148 0.05 -2.20 -0.48
C LYS A 148 -0.09 -3.56 0.20
N GLN A 149 -0.74 -3.61 1.37
CA GLN A 149 -1.32 -4.86 1.83
C GLN A 149 -2.42 -5.16 0.82
N GLN A 150 -2.15 -6.09 -0.09
CA GLN A 150 -3.23 -6.80 -0.75
C GLN A 150 -3.94 -7.55 0.38
N VAL A 151 -5.04 -6.99 0.84
CA VAL A 151 -6.03 -7.79 1.55
C VAL A 151 -6.52 -8.75 0.48
N ALA A 152 -5.90 -9.93 0.44
CA ALA A 152 -6.33 -10.99 -0.46
C ALA A 152 -7.73 -11.41 -0.01
N THR A 153 -8.74 -10.84 -0.63
CA THR A 153 -10.10 -11.30 -0.45
C THR A 153 -10.54 -11.94 -1.76
N GLU A 154 -11.03 -13.16 -1.68
CA GLU A 154 -11.66 -13.84 -2.80
C GLU A 154 -13.09 -13.33 -3.02
N TYR A 155 -13.57 -12.44 -2.14
CA TYR A 155 -14.92 -11.91 -2.21
C TYR A 155 -15.10 -10.98 -3.41
N ARG A 156 -16.11 -11.26 -4.21
CA ARG A 156 -16.44 -10.53 -5.43
C ARG A 156 -17.85 -9.95 -5.32
N PRO A 157 -18.01 -8.72 -4.79
CA PRO A 157 -19.32 -8.12 -4.58
C PRO A 157 -20.03 -7.84 -5.90
N ARG A 158 -21.34 -8.07 -5.91
CA ARG A 158 -22.22 -7.60 -6.97
C ARG A 158 -22.35 -6.09 -6.85
N THR A 159 -21.81 -5.39 -7.85
CA THR A 159 -21.59 -3.93 -7.81
C THR A 159 -22.42 -3.24 -8.89
N SER A 160 -23.06 -2.12 -8.56
CA SER A 160 -23.69 -1.22 -9.53
C SER A 160 -23.14 0.20 -9.35
N ILE A 161 -23.12 0.96 -10.44
CA ILE A 161 -22.60 2.32 -10.49
C ILE A 161 -23.71 3.27 -10.92
N LEU A 162 -23.92 4.33 -10.14
CA LEU A 162 -24.90 5.37 -10.44
C LEU A 162 -24.18 6.70 -10.73
N VAL A 163 -24.31 7.20 -11.93
CA VAL A 163 -23.79 8.51 -12.30
C VAL A 163 -24.97 9.51 -12.26
N MET A 164 -24.83 10.52 -11.43
CA MET A 164 -25.81 11.60 -11.28
C MET A 164 -25.31 12.85 -11.98
N SER A 165 -25.99 13.27 -13.03
CA SER A 165 -25.63 14.46 -13.79
C SER A 165 -26.72 14.86 -14.78
N ASP A 166 -27.27 16.03 -14.63
CA ASP A 166 -28.24 16.63 -15.56
C ASP A 166 -27.69 16.77 -16.99
N SER A 167 -26.40 17.09 -17.11
CA SER A 167 -25.77 17.27 -18.44
C SER A 167 -25.52 15.97 -19.16
N ILE A 168 -25.14 14.91 -18.44
CA ILE A 168 -24.85 13.61 -19.04
C ILE A 168 -26.16 12.89 -19.36
N SER A 169 -27.13 12.90 -18.45
CA SER A 169 -28.45 12.27 -18.64
C SER A 169 -29.23 12.86 -19.80
N SER A 170 -29.08 14.18 -20.07
CA SER A 170 -29.65 14.84 -21.23
C SER A 170 -28.83 14.70 -22.54
N GLY A 171 -27.77 13.90 -22.55
CA GLY A 171 -26.93 13.66 -23.73
C GLY A 171 -25.99 14.82 -24.14
N LYS A 172 -25.87 15.86 -23.29
CA LYS A 172 -24.98 17.01 -23.53
C LYS A 172 -23.56 16.82 -23.00
N GLY A 173 -23.32 15.82 -22.16
CA GLY A 173 -22.04 15.50 -21.56
C GLY A 173 -21.58 14.09 -21.87
N VAL A 174 -20.30 13.81 -21.62
CA VAL A 174 -19.71 12.47 -21.74
C VAL A 174 -19.37 11.95 -20.35
N ASP A 175 -19.86 10.78 -19.99
CA ASP A 175 -19.53 10.14 -18.73
C ASP A 175 -18.11 9.58 -18.79
N ARG A 176 -17.19 10.22 -18.04
CA ARG A 176 -15.82 9.78 -17.83
C ARG A 176 -15.64 9.12 -16.46
N SER A 177 -16.35 9.58 -15.48
CA SER A 177 -16.21 9.09 -14.09
C SER A 177 -16.81 7.70 -13.92
N GLY A 178 -18.02 7.46 -14.46
CA GLY A 178 -18.64 6.14 -14.44
C GLY A 178 -17.86 5.10 -15.23
N ALA A 179 -17.31 5.48 -16.39
CA ALA A 179 -16.43 4.60 -17.16
C ALA A 179 -15.19 4.17 -16.37
N LEU A 180 -14.50 5.11 -15.70
CA LEU A 180 -13.33 4.80 -14.86
C LEU A 180 -13.69 3.94 -13.65
N LEU A 181 -14.82 4.23 -12.97
CA LEU A 181 -15.30 3.41 -11.86
C LEU A 181 -15.61 1.98 -12.32
N ARG A 182 -16.30 1.84 -13.45
CA ARG A 182 -16.58 0.54 -14.05
C ARG A 182 -15.32 -0.27 -14.28
N GLU A 183 -14.37 0.29 -15.05
CA GLU A 183 -13.09 -0.37 -15.36
C GLU A 183 -12.32 -0.74 -14.09
N GLY A 184 -12.25 0.18 -13.11
CA GLY A 184 -11.51 -0.04 -11.88
C GLY A 184 -12.13 -1.12 -10.98
N PHE A 185 -13.45 -1.14 -10.80
CA PHE A 185 -14.12 -2.16 -10.00
C PHE A 185 -14.15 -3.53 -10.68
N GLU A 186 -14.30 -3.58 -12.02
CA GLU A 186 -14.15 -4.83 -12.81
C GLU A 186 -12.73 -5.40 -12.66
N ALA A 187 -11.71 -4.57 -12.81
CA ALA A 187 -10.30 -4.97 -12.63
C ALA A 187 -10.00 -5.46 -11.19
N ALA A 188 -10.74 -4.93 -10.20
CA ALA A 188 -10.68 -5.36 -8.81
C ALA A 188 -11.41 -6.68 -8.52
N GLY A 189 -12.08 -7.24 -9.53
CA GLY A 189 -12.82 -8.51 -9.42
C GLY A 189 -14.28 -8.38 -9.00
N CYS A 190 -14.84 -7.18 -8.96
CA CYS A 190 -16.29 -7.01 -8.73
C CYS A 190 -17.11 -7.59 -9.87
N ILE A 191 -18.29 -8.12 -9.52
CA ILE A 191 -19.29 -8.56 -10.49
C ILE A 191 -20.18 -7.37 -10.81
N LEU A 192 -19.87 -6.65 -11.90
CA LEU A 192 -20.66 -5.51 -12.29
C LEU A 192 -22.04 -5.96 -12.78
N ARG A 193 -23.10 -5.36 -12.22
CA ARG A 193 -24.49 -5.68 -12.54
C ARG A 193 -25.12 -4.65 -13.47
N ASP A 194 -24.91 -3.37 -13.15
CA ASP A 194 -25.52 -2.28 -13.91
C ASP A 194 -24.72 -0.98 -13.77
N VAL A 195 -24.87 -0.09 -14.75
CA VAL A 195 -24.36 1.28 -14.74
C VAL A 195 -25.49 2.20 -15.23
N ALA A 196 -26.09 2.94 -14.31
CA ALA A 196 -27.17 3.87 -14.64
C ALA A 196 -26.67 5.33 -14.64
N ILE A 197 -27.22 6.14 -15.53
CA ILE A 197 -26.99 7.59 -15.60
C ILE A 197 -28.34 8.27 -15.40
N LEU A 198 -28.49 9.02 -14.31
CA LEU A 198 -29.72 9.70 -13.95
C LEU A 198 -29.50 11.21 -13.83
N PRO A 199 -30.56 12.03 -13.96
CA PRO A 199 -30.51 13.41 -13.54
C PRO A 199 -30.40 13.51 -12.02
N ASP A 200 -30.03 14.70 -11.53
CA ASP A 200 -29.94 14.99 -10.09
C ASP A 200 -31.34 15.15 -9.44
N GLU A 201 -32.20 14.10 -9.59
CA GLU A 201 -33.58 14.06 -9.08
C GLU A 201 -33.71 13.02 -7.96
N PRO A 202 -34.03 13.41 -6.71
CA PRO A 202 -34.10 12.52 -5.55
C PRO A 202 -34.98 11.27 -5.77
N SER A 203 -36.15 11.43 -6.37
CA SER A 203 -37.09 10.30 -6.59
C SER A 203 -36.55 9.26 -7.56
N GLU A 204 -35.81 9.67 -8.58
CA GLU A 204 -35.20 8.73 -9.54
C GLU A 204 -34.01 8.01 -8.90
N ILE A 205 -33.17 8.75 -8.14
CA ILE A 205 -32.03 8.20 -7.39
C ILE A 205 -32.53 7.16 -6.38
N GLU A 206 -33.56 7.46 -5.59
CA GLU A 206 -34.13 6.55 -4.61
C GLU A 206 -34.70 5.27 -5.28
N SER A 207 -35.48 5.46 -6.34
CA SER A 207 -36.10 4.34 -7.08
C SER A 207 -35.05 3.38 -7.62
N GLN A 208 -33.97 3.90 -8.22
CA GLN A 208 -32.89 3.08 -8.77
C GLN A 208 -32.10 2.33 -7.68
N VAL A 209 -31.80 3.02 -6.58
CA VAL A 209 -31.12 2.40 -5.44
C VAL A 209 -31.98 1.30 -4.82
N ASP A 210 -33.30 1.52 -4.68
CA ASP A 210 -34.23 0.52 -4.15
C ASP A 210 -34.40 -0.70 -5.07
N GLU A 211 -34.40 -0.50 -6.37
CA GLU A 211 -34.39 -1.57 -7.35
C GLU A 211 -33.15 -2.44 -7.19
N TRP A 212 -31.96 -1.84 -7.18
CA TRP A 212 -30.71 -2.57 -7.03
C TRP A 212 -30.58 -3.30 -5.70
N ILE A 213 -31.06 -2.70 -4.59
CA ILE A 213 -31.09 -3.37 -3.29
C ILE A 213 -31.99 -4.60 -3.33
N ARG A 214 -33.18 -4.52 -3.95
CA ARG A 214 -34.11 -5.67 -4.13
C ARG A 214 -33.46 -6.76 -4.99
N ASP A 215 -32.70 -6.39 -6.01
CA ASP A 215 -31.97 -7.31 -6.90
C ASP A 215 -30.72 -7.91 -6.28
N GLY A 216 -30.44 -7.54 -5.03
CA GLY A 216 -29.34 -8.06 -4.24
C GLY A 216 -27.98 -7.52 -4.66
N VAL A 217 -27.90 -6.29 -5.15
CA VAL A 217 -26.62 -5.58 -5.31
C VAL A 217 -26.02 -5.33 -3.93
N GLU A 218 -24.74 -5.64 -3.79
CA GLU A 218 -24.03 -5.59 -2.50
C GLU A 218 -23.23 -4.31 -2.32
N LEU A 219 -22.74 -3.72 -3.43
CA LEU A 219 -22.00 -2.47 -3.46
C LEU A 219 -22.65 -1.53 -4.50
N ILE A 220 -23.06 -0.36 -4.04
CA ILE A 220 -23.48 0.74 -4.92
C ILE A 220 -22.46 1.85 -4.80
N VAL A 221 -21.88 2.26 -5.92
CA VAL A 221 -20.96 3.41 -5.99
C VAL A 221 -21.63 4.49 -6.80
N THR A 222 -21.82 5.67 -6.20
CA THR A 222 -22.41 6.79 -6.92
C THR A 222 -21.36 7.85 -7.26
N SER A 223 -21.53 8.55 -8.37
CA SER A 223 -20.63 9.60 -8.84
C SER A 223 -21.46 10.82 -9.28
N GLY A 224 -21.24 11.96 -8.63
CA GLY A 224 -21.96 13.21 -8.86
C GLY A 224 -22.92 13.58 -7.75
N GLY A 225 -23.58 14.73 -7.86
CA GLY A 225 -24.57 15.24 -6.91
C GLY A 225 -24.05 15.51 -5.48
N THR A 226 -22.72 15.61 -5.28
CA THR A 226 -22.11 15.82 -3.96
C THR A 226 -21.54 17.23 -3.74
N GLY A 227 -21.70 18.14 -4.70
CA GLY A 227 -21.26 19.52 -4.60
C GLY A 227 -22.14 20.39 -3.70
N LEU A 228 -21.94 21.69 -3.75
CA LEU A 228 -22.68 22.70 -2.94
C LEU A 228 -23.79 23.40 -3.74
N GLY A 229 -24.01 22.95 -4.98
CA GLY A 229 -25.04 23.52 -5.82
C GLY A 229 -26.46 23.11 -5.39
N PRO A 230 -27.48 23.88 -5.77
CA PRO A 230 -28.88 23.59 -5.39
C PRO A 230 -29.41 22.29 -6.02
N ARG A 231 -28.74 21.75 -7.02
CA ARG A 231 -29.08 20.49 -7.70
C ARG A 231 -28.24 19.29 -7.19
N ASP A 232 -27.22 19.54 -6.38
CA ASP A 232 -26.37 18.49 -5.79
C ASP A 232 -27.10 17.85 -4.58
N LEU A 233 -27.99 16.91 -4.82
CA LEU A 233 -28.90 16.34 -3.84
C LEU A 233 -28.58 14.88 -3.45
N ALA A 234 -27.51 14.29 -3.97
CA ALA A 234 -27.16 12.90 -3.69
C ALA A 234 -27.00 12.61 -2.18
N ILE A 235 -26.37 13.50 -1.46
CA ILE A 235 -26.11 13.36 -0.02
C ILE A 235 -27.40 13.50 0.79
N GLU A 236 -28.24 14.48 0.46
CA GLU A 236 -29.54 14.71 1.10
C GLU A 236 -30.51 13.55 0.86
N THR A 237 -30.38 12.89 -0.30
CA THR A 237 -31.22 11.76 -0.69
C THR A 237 -30.78 10.44 -0.02
N LEU A 238 -29.47 10.17 0.00
CA LEU A 238 -28.98 8.83 0.38
C LEU A 238 -28.57 8.72 1.85
N VAL A 239 -27.96 9.78 2.44
CA VAL A 239 -27.47 9.72 3.82
C VAL A 239 -28.56 9.46 4.86
N PRO A 240 -29.78 10.06 4.77
CA PRO A 240 -30.85 9.75 5.71
C PRO A 240 -31.29 8.29 5.72
N ARG A 241 -30.98 7.55 4.68
CA ARG A 241 -31.32 6.12 4.51
C ARG A 241 -30.26 5.19 5.09
N PHE A 242 -29.08 5.68 5.45
CA PHE A 242 -28.03 4.87 6.03
C PHE A 242 -28.41 4.32 7.41
N THR A 243 -28.45 3.00 7.54
CA THR A 243 -28.61 2.35 8.84
C THR A 243 -27.33 2.39 9.65
N ARG A 244 -26.18 2.45 8.98
CA ARG A 244 -24.85 2.61 9.57
C ARG A 244 -24.01 3.48 8.66
N ARG A 245 -23.37 4.51 9.21
CA ARG A 245 -22.45 5.38 8.46
C ARG A 245 -21.02 4.87 8.61
N LEU A 246 -20.26 4.89 7.53
CA LEU A 246 -18.87 4.43 7.48
C LEU A 246 -17.90 5.61 7.41
N THR A 247 -17.85 6.38 8.49
CA THR A 247 -17.02 7.59 8.57
C THR A 247 -15.52 7.34 8.33
N GLY A 248 -15.03 6.12 8.62
CA GLY A 248 -13.66 5.72 8.31
C GLY A 248 -13.37 5.69 6.81
N VAL A 249 -14.33 5.25 5.99
CA VAL A 249 -14.24 5.28 4.52
C VAL A 249 -14.24 6.71 4.01
N GLU A 250 -15.16 7.54 4.53
CA GLU A 250 -15.23 8.97 4.20
C GLU A 250 -13.92 9.69 4.52
N HIS A 251 -13.35 9.45 5.71
CA HIS A 251 -12.08 10.04 6.12
C HIS A 251 -10.92 9.60 5.22
N ALA A 252 -10.85 8.32 4.86
CA ALA A 252 -9.78 7.81 4.00
C ALA A 252 -9.80 8.49 2.62
N LEU A 253 -10.98 8.58 2.00
CA LEU A 253 -11.19 9.28 0.72
C LEU A 253 -10.87 10.78 0.82
N PHE A 254 -11.32 11.41 1.91
CA PHE A 254 -11.10 12.83 2.15
C PHE A 254 -9.60 13.14 2.32
N GLN A 255 -8.88 12.41 3.16
CA GLN A 255 -7.45 12.60 3.37
C GLN A 255 -6.65 12.40 2.08
N TRP A 256 -7.03 11.40 1.28
CA TRP A 256 -6.39 11.14 -0.01
C TRP A 256 -6.57 12.30 -0.98
N GLY A 257 -7.81 12.79 -1.12
CA GLY A 257 -8.13 13.93 -1.98
C GLY A 257 -7.46 15.23 -1.53
N GLN A 258 -7.39 15.49 -0.22
CA GLN A 258 -6.71 16.66 0.36
C GLN A 258 -5.19 16.66 0.07
N GLY A 259 -4.56 15.50 0.00
CA GLY A 259 -3.15 15.37 -0.38
C GLY A 259 -2.85 15.82 -1.81
N LYS A 260 -3.87 15.82 -2.68
CA LYS A 260 -3.75 16.15 -4.11
C LYS A 260 -4.35 17.52 -4.46
N LEU A 261 -5.49 17.87 -3.86
CA LEU A 261 -6.26 19.04 -4.26
C LEU A 261 -6.84 19.76 -3.03
N ARG A 262 -6.50 21.04 -2.83
CA ARG A 262 -6.98 21.84 -1.68
C ARG A 262 -8.50 21.94 -1.62
N THR A 263 -9.18 21.97 -2.77
CA THR A 263 -10.64 22.07 -2.86
C THR A 263 -11.37 20.78 -2.52
N ALA A 264 -10.67 19.66 -2.30
CA ALA A 264 -11.27 18.41 -1.87
C ALA A 264 -12.05 18.56 -0.54
N MET A 265 -11.68 19.55 0.30
CA MET A 265 -12.43 19.89 1.52
C MET A 265 -13.88 20.33 1.28
N LEU A 266 -14.26 20.69 0.07
CA LEU A 266 -15.60 21.10 -0.29
C LEU A 266 -16.49 19.95 -0.77
N SER A 267 -15.92 18.76 -0.94
CA SER A 267 -16.66 17.57 -1.36
C SER A 267 -17.44 16.98 -0.18
N ARG A 268 -18.73 16.70 -0.40
CA ARG A 268 -19.63 16.12 0.60
C ARG A 268 -19.80 14.61 0.39
N LEU A 269 -18.68 13.92 0.21
CA LEU A 269 -18.71 12.45 0.04
C LEU A 269 -19.30 11.77 1.29
N ALA A 270 -19.94 10.62 1.09
CA ALA A 270 -20.54 9.85 2.16
C ALA A 270 -20.41 8.35 1.89
N ALA A 271 -20.32 7.54 2.95
CA ALA A 271 -20.34 6.10 2.86
C ALA A 271 -21.19 5.51 3.99
N GLY A 272 -21.99 4.50 3.67
CA GLY A 272 -22.86 3.87 4.65
C GLY A 272 -23.47 2.58 4.14
N VAL A 273 -24.31 1.98 4.96
CA VAL A 273 -25.04 0.74 4.67
C VAL A 273 -26.54 1.04 4.61
N ILE A 274 -27.20 0.55 3.57
CA ILE A 274 -28.67 0.53 3.46
C ILE A 274 -29.07 -0.95 3.40
N GLY A 275 -29.72 -1.43 4.45
CA GLY A 275 -30.02 -2.87 4.57
C GLY A 275 -28.72 -3.71 4.58
N ASN A 276 -28.50 -4.49 3.53
CA ASN A 276 -27.28 -5.30 3.32
C ASN A 276 -26.41 -4.78 2.17
N THR A 277 -26.68 -3.59 1.67
CA THR A 277 -25.94 -2.96 0.58
C THR A 277 -25.04 -1.86 1.09
N LEU A 278 -23.76 -1.92 0.74
CA LEU A 278 -22.79 -0.86 0.97
C LEU A 278 -22.95 0.21 -0.10
N VAL A 279 -23.10 1.46 0.31
CA VAL A 279 -23.27 2.62 -0.59
C VAL A 279 -22.12 3.60 -0.36
N VAL A 280 -21.46 4.04 -1.44
CA VAL A 280 -20.39 5.04 -1.40
C VAL A 280 -20.72 6.16 -2.39
N CYS A 281 -20.90 7.37 -1.88
CA CYS A 281 -21.22 8.57 -2.66
C CYS A 281 -19.93 9.35 -2.94
N LEU A 282 -19.57 9.48 -4.22
CA LEU A 282 -18.33 10.10 -4.69
C LEU A 282 -18.61 11.40 -5.46
N PRO A 283 -17.65 12.34 -5.46
CA PRO A 283 -17.70 13.48 -6.38
C PRO A 283 -17.70 13.04 -7.85
N GLY A 284 -18.34 13.81 -8.72
CA GLY A 284 -18.52 13.51 -10.15
C GLY A 284 -17.27 13.71 -11.02
N SER A 285 -16.12 14.02 -10.45
CA SER A 285 -14.90 14.24 -11.24
C SER A 285 -14.17 12.92 -11.56
N PRO A 286 -13.53 12.81 -12.76
CA PRO A 286 -12.70 11.66 -13.10
C PRO A 286 -11.56 11.39 -12.11
N GLY A 287 -10.99 12.45 -11.52
CA GLY A 287 -9.96 12.33 -10.48
C GLY A 287 -10.49 11.66 -9.22
N ALA A 288 -11.70 12.01 -8.77
CA ALA A 288 -12.33 11.39 -7.60
C ALA A 288 -12.65 9.91 -7.85
N ALA A 289 -13.02 9.54 -9.08
CA ALA A 289 -13.25 8.14 -9.47
C ALA A 289 -11.96 7.29 -9.34
N LEU A 290 -10.83 7.79 -9.85
CA LEU A 290 -9.54 7.12 -9.71
C LEU A 290 -9.08 7.03 -8.26
N ASP A 291 -9.25 8.12 -7.49
CA ASP A 291 -8.93 8.17 -6.08
C ASP A 291 -9.75 7.14 -5.27
N ALA A 292 -11.04 7.01 -5.59
CA ALA A 292 -11.90 6.05 -4.94
C ALA A 292 -11.44 4.60 -5.17
N ILE A 293 -11.06 4.25 -6.39
CA ILE A 293 -10.54 2.91 -6.69
C ILE A 293 -9.25 2.66 -5.90
N GLU A 294 -8.31 3.60 -5.91
CA GLU A 294 -7.01 3.46 -5.21
C GLU A 294 -7.19 3.32 -3.68
N VAL A 295 -8.14 4.05 -3.09
CA VAL A 295 -8.36 4.07 -1.63
C VAL A 295 -9.22 2.91 -1.16
N LEU A 296 -10.29 2.60 -1.89
CA LEU A 296 -11.29 1.62 -1.43
C LEU A 296 -10.86 0.18 -1.68
N VAL A 297 -10.23 -0.07 -2.83
CA VAL A 297 -10.01 -1.44 -3.30
C VAL A 297 -8.61 -1.95 -2.92
N PRO A 298 -8.47 -3.18 -2.41
CA PRO A 298 -9.53 -4.15 -2.07
C PRO A 298 -10.06 -4.01 -0.63
N GLY A 299 -9.61 -3.02 0.14
CA GLY A 299 -9.89 -2.90 1.57
C GLY A 299 -11.38 -2.90 1.92
N ILE A 300 -12.20 -2.24 1.11
CA ILE A 300 -13.65 -2.12 1.35
C ILE A 300 -14.37 -3.48 1.27
N PHE A 301 -13.81 -4.47 0.59
CA PHE A 301 -14.44 -5.80 0.45
C PHE A 301 -14.48 -6.57 1.77
N HIS A 302 -13.60 -6.23 2.72
CA HIS A 302 -13.66 -6.80 4.06
C HIS A 302 -14.96 -6.45 4.81
N ALA A 303 -15.60 -5.34 4.46
CA ALA A 303 -16.87 -4.94 5.04
C ALA A 303 -17.97 -6.00 4.85
N PHE A 304 -17.95 -6.76 3.75
CA PHE A 304 -18.96 -7.78 3.48
C PHE A 304 -18.86 -8.97 4.44
N ALA A 305 -17.67 -9.40 4.82
CA ALA A 305 -17.48 -10.42 5.86
C ALA A 305 -18.00 -9.91 7.22
N MET A 306 -17.67 -8.66 7.57
CA MET A 306 -18.16 -8.02 8.80
C MET A 306 -19.70 -7.91 8.81
N MET A 307 -20.33 -7.57 7.68
CA MET A 307 -21.77 -7.43 7.57
C MET A 307 -22.48 -8.77 7.72
N LYS A 308 -21.85 -9.88 7.36
CA LYS A 308 -22.35 -11.26 7.53
C LYS A 308 -22.09 -11.81 8.94
N GLY A 309 -21.38 -11.07 9.81
CA GLY A 309 -21.03 -11.54 11.14
C GLY A 309 -19.91 -12.58 11.14
N GLU A 310 -19.21 -12.74 10.04
CA GLU A 310 -18.01 -13.57 9.96
C GLU A 310 -16.88 -12.79 10.68
N GLY A 311 -16.45 -13.35 11.84
CA GLY A 311 -15.51 -12.68 12.73
C GLY A 311 -14.13 -12.42 12.11
N HIS A 312 -13.34 -11.59 12.80
CA HIS A 312 -11.95 -11.24 12.46
C HIS A 312 -11.02 -12.44 12.54
#